data_78c8d0dd95c74508924703992f080b1f
#
_entry.id   78c8d0dd95c74508924703992f080b1f
#
_cell.length_a   1.000
_cell.length_b   1.000
_cell.length_c   1.000
_cell.angle_alpha   90.00
_cell.angle_beta   90.00
_cell.angle_gamma   90.00
#
_symmetry.space_group_name_H-M   'P 1'
#
loop_
_entity.id
_entity.type
_entity.pdbx_description
1 polymer ?
#
loop_
_entity_poly.entity_id
_entity_poly.type
_entity_poly.pdbx_seq_one_letter_code
_entity_poly.pdbx_strand_id
1 'polypeptide(L)'
;MVSAALKLEAVPIPAVAPVAQRTEIALRDVGVAYAAGREGVKTVLSGINLEIAAGEFVAILGETGCGKSTMLRLILGQEFPTSGTVEVDSKPVKRIDSRCGYVPQKYSLFPDRTVLGNVMYGPENANSRFLGRLRPSYFRFRRALRNEARGYLERMGLRPQDMNKYPHQLSGGMQQRVAIAQALLMRPPVLLMDEAFSALDPSTRSSLQEQLHAIWHESRPTVVFVTHNTQEALLLGTRLILLGRHHEEQAQKNNVLLDMEIPTSRLPFSRRQHSPEFHELHEYVKQLAYKSSSMHRDGDLTQSPTTEGSLR
;
A
#
# COMPACT_ATOMS: atom_id res chain seq x y z
N MET A 1 35.21 22.22 7.69
CA MET A 1 34.52 22.08 8.96
C MET A 1 33.05 22.11 8.60
N VAL A 2 32.29 21.06 8.62
CA VAL A 2 31.76 20.23 9.68
C VAL A 2 31.40 18.88 9.11
N SER A 3 32.09 17.84 9.52
CA SER A 3 31.65 16.47 9.41
C SER A 3 31.17 16.09 10.82
N ALA A 4 29.89 16.10 11.03
CA ALA A 4 29.26 15.47 12.18
C ALA A 4 28.46 14.28 11.68
N ALA A 5 29.11 13.12 11.63
CA ALA A 5 28.43 11.84 11.52
C ALA A 5 27.52 11.69 12.75
N LEU A 6 26.21 11.77 12.55
CA LEU A 6 25.23 11.40 13.57
C LEU A 6 25.42 9.93 13.95
N LYS A 7 26.18 9.70 15.02
CA LYS A 7 26.12 8.45 15.78
C LYS A 7 24.78 8.44 16.52
N LEU A 8 23.81 7.73 16.00
CA LEU A 8 22.67 7.28 16.78
C LEU A 8 23.19 6.27 17.82
N GLU A 9 23.53 6.76 19.01
CA GLU A 9 23.72 5.89 20.16
C GLU A 9 22.36 5.26 20.48
N ALA A 10 22.31 3.95 20.27
CA ALA A 10 21.13 3.15 20.53
C ALA A 10 20.83 3.20 22.06
N VAL A 11 19.76 3.90 22.42
CA VAL A 11 19.14 3.70 23.74
C VAL A 11 18.70 2.24 23.80
N PRO A 12 19.15 1.45 24.79
CA PRO A 12 18.77 0.05 24.87
C PRO A 12 17.29 -0.07 25.23
N ILE A 13 16.46 -0.31 24.21
CA ILE A 13 15.05 -0.68 24.39
C ILE A 13 15.05 -2.18 24.70
N PRO A 14 14.37 -2.67 25.76
CA PRO A 14 14.33 -4.08 26.07
C PRO A 14 13.80 -4.84 24.86
N ALA A 15 14.61 -5.72 24.31
CA ALA A 15 14.26 -6.62 23.23
C ALA A 15 13.11 -7.51 23.71
N VAL A 16 11.91 -7.25 23.22
CA VAL A 16 10.86 -8.28 23.23
C VAL A 16 11.39 -9.36 22.29
N ALA A 17 11.60 -10.55 22.82
CA ALA A 17 12.08 -11.71 22.06
C ALA A 17 11.22 -11.84 20.79
N PRO A 18 11.80 -12.02 19.61
CA PRO A 18 11.04 -12.22 18.39
C PRO A 18 10.25 -13.52 18.54
N VAL A 19 8.96 -13.43 18.79
CA VAL A 19 8.04 -14.51 18.44
C VAL A 19 8.31 -14.75 16.96
N ALA A 20 8.64 -15.97 16.57
CA ALA A 20 8.88 -16.31 15.17
C ALA A 20 7.63 -15.91 14.37
N GLN A 21 7.67 -14.72 13.80
CA GLN A 21 6.53 -14.18 13.06
C GLN A 21 6.48 -14.95 11.74
N ARG A 22 5.32 -15.56 11.48
CA ARG A 22 5.07 -16.26 10.22
C ARG A 22 5.20 -15.26 9.08
N THR A 23 6.02 -15.59 8.09
CA THR A 23 6.10 -14.81 6.84
C THR A 23 4.77 -14.93 6.11
N GLU A 24 4.10 -13.79 5.90
CA GLU A 24 2.82 -13.72 5.18
C GLU A 24 3.02 -13.47 3.70
N ILE A 25 4.02 -12.63 3.33
CA ILE A 25 4.35 -12.31 1.94
C ILE A 25 5.86 -12.47 1.77
N ALA A 26 6.27 -13.19 0.72
CA ALA A 26 7.67 -13.32 0.32
C ALA A 26 7.86 -13.02 -1.17
N LEU A 27 8.80 -12.12 -1.47
CA LEU A 27 9.31 -11.87 -2.82
C LEU A 27 10.75 -12.37 -2.84
N ARG A 28 11.09 -13.28 -3.78
CA ARG A 28 12.41 -13.88 -3.89
C ARG A 28 12.98 -13.63 -5.28
N ASP A 29 14.01 -12.80 -5.34
CA ASP A 29 14.70 -12.38 -6.57
C ASP A 29 13.75 -11.89 -7.67
N VAL A 30 12.72 -11.12 -7.27
CA VAL A 30 11.65 -10.68 -8.15
C VAL A 30 12.12 -9.59 -9.08
N GLY A 31 11.95 -9.83 -10.39
CA GLY A 31 12.15 -8.87 -11.45
C GLY A 31 10.91 -8.72 -12.32
N VAL A 32 10.68 -7.50 -12.83
CA VAL A 32 9.61 -7.17 -13.79
C VAL A 32 10.16 -6.28 -14.89
N ALA A 33 10.01 -6.73 -16.12
CA ALA A 33 10.40 -6.01 -17.30
C ALA A 33 9.27 -6.05 -18.35
N TYR A 34 9.03 -4.91 -18.99
CA TYR A 34 8.01 -4.75 -20.03
C TYR A 34 8.67 -4.50 -21.40
N ALA A 35 8.07 -5.03 -22.44
CA ALA A 35 8.48 -4.69 -23.79
C ALA A 35 8.17 -3.21 -24.09
N ALA A 36 9.19 -2.43 -24.44
CA ALA A 36 9.10 -1.00 -24.73
C ALA A 36 9.09 -0.71 -26.26
N GLY A 37 8.53 -1.62 -27.05
CA GLY A 37 8.43 -1.51 -28.50
C GLY A 37 9.82 -1.41 -29.17
N ARG A 38 10.09 -0.31 -29.89
CA ARG A 38 11.39 -0.08 -30.56
C ARG A 38 12.53 0.25 -29.58
N GLU A 39 12.23 0.62 -28.36
CA GLU A 39 13.21 0.98 -27.32
C GLU A 39 13.73 -0.25 -26.56
N GLY A 40 13.27 -1.46 -26.91
CA GLY A 40 13.75 -2.70 -26.29
C GLY A 40 12.92 -3.16 -25.09
N VAL A 41 13.56 -3.37 -23.94
CA VAL A 41 12.94 -3.86 -22.69
C VAL A 41 13.15 -2.83 -21.60
N LYS A 42 12.08 -2.40 -20.94
CA LYS A 42 12.12 -1.52 -19.78
C LYS A 42 11.97 -2.31 -18.49
N THR A 43 13.04 -2.42 -17.73
CA THR A 43 13.02 -3.02 -16.39
C THR A 43 12.41 -2.04 -15.38
N VAL A 44 11.42 -2.50 -14.62
CA VAL A 44 10.74 -1.72 -13.59
C VAL A 44 11.13 -2.17 -12.20
N LEU A 45 11.19 -3.48 -11.97
CA LEU A 45 11.68 -4.08 -10.73
C LEU A 45 12.82 -5.04 -11.05
N SER A 46 13.86 -5.06 -10.21
CA SER A 46 15.02 -5.94 -10.37
C SER A 46 15.49 -6.42 -9.00
N GLY A 47 15.68 -7.75 -8.87
CA GLY A 47 16.31 -8.36 -7.71
C GLY A 47 15.63 -8.07 -6.37
N ILE A 48 14.29 -7.90 -6.36
CA ILE A 48 13.56 -7.61 -5.13
C ILE A 48 13.53 -8.85 -4.25
N ASN A 49 14.14 -8.73 -3.06
CA ASN A 49 14.07 -9.71 -2.00
C ASN A 49 13.42 -9.05 -0.78
N LEU A 50 12.24 -9.52 -0.40
CA LEU A 50 11.43 -8.93 0.66
C LEU A 50 10.60 -9.99 1.35
N GLU A 51 10.65 -10.01 2.68
CA GLU A 51 9.77 -10.82 3.51
C GLU A 51 8.96 -9.90 4.43
N ILE A 52 7.64 -10.08 4.43
CA ILE A 52 6.71 -9.32 5.27
C ILE A 52 6.06 -10.31 6.24
N ALA A 53 6.16 -10.03 7.52
CA ALA A 53 5.58 -10.85 8.55
C ALA A 53 4.07 -10.62 8.70
N ALA A 54 3.37 -11.63 9.19
CA ALA A 54 1.94 -11.52 9.49
C ALA A 54 1.68 -10.40 10.51
N GLY A 55 0.69 -9.54 10.20
CA GLY A 55 0.29 -8.43 11.05
C GLY A 55 1.17 -7.18 10.96
N GLU A 56 2.22 -7.15 10.12
CA GLU A 56 2.98 -5.93 9.84
C GLU A 56 2.14 -4.91 9.05
N PHE A 57 2.44 -3.63 9.29
CA PHE A 57 1.98 -2.53 8.44
C PHE A 57 3.20 -1.97 7.68
N VAL A 58 3.42 -2.47 6.47
CA VAL A 58 4.57 -2.07 5.66
C VAL A 58 4.17 -0.92 4.74
N ALA A 59 4.85 0.21 4.89
CA ALA A 59 4.71 1.35 3.99
C ALA A 59 5.78 1.29 2.90
N ILE A 60 5.37 1.30 1.63
CA ILE A 60 6.24 1.36 0.47
C ILE A 60 6.20 2.78 -0.08
N LEU A 61 7.31 3.49 0.09
CA LEU A 61 7.50 4.86 -0.37
C LEU A 61 8.35 4.86 -1.64
N GLY A 62 8.12 5.82 -2.52
CA GLY A 62 8.95 6.04 -3.71
C GLY A 62 8.29 6.96 -4.71
N GLU A 63 9.02 7.38 -5.71
CA GLU A 63 8.53 8.26 -6.76
C GLU A 63 7.51 7.59 -7.68
N THR A 64 6.80 8.42 -8.45
CA THR A 64 5.91 7.90 -9.50
C THR A 64 6.74 7.14 -10.54
N GLY A 65 6.30 5.91 -10.85
CA GLY A 65 6.95 5.06 -11.84
C GLY A 65 8.12 4.20 -11.33
N CYS A 66 8.46 4.18 -10.02
CA CYS A 66 9.50 3.30 -9.46
C CYS A 66 9.06 1.84 -9.23
N GLY A 67 7.80 1.48 -9.56
CA GLY A 67 7.33 0.09 -9.47
C GLY A 67 6.44 -0.24 -8.27
N LYS A 68 6.02 0.73 -7.44
CA LYS A 68 5.18 0.50 -6.26
C LYS A 68 3.87 -0.23 -6.58
N SER A 69 3.08 0.30 -7.52
CA SER A 69 1.81 -0.33 -7.92
C SER A 69 2.03 -1.65 -8.65
N THR A 70 3.17 -1.80 -9.37
CA THR A 70 3.57 -3.10 -9.95
C THR A 70 3.79 -4.12 -8.84
N MET A 71 4.50 -3.76 -7.77
CA MET A 71 4.70 -4.66 -6.63
C MET A 71 3.37 -5.09 -5.98
N LEU A 72 2.42 -4.16 -5.79
CA LEU A 72 1.08 -4.52 -5.29
C LEU A 72 0.35 -5.48 -6.23
N ARG A 73 0.43 -5.26 -7.56
CA ARG A 73 -0.22 -6.14 -8.55
C ARG A 73 0.39 -7.53 -8.59
N LEU A 74 1.70 -7.66 -8.36
CA LEU A 74 2.37 -8.96 -8.21
C LEU A 74 1.85 -9.71 -6.98
N ILE A 75 1.77 -9.05 -5.82
CA ILE A 75 1.26 -9.66 -4.58
C ILE A 75 -0.22 -10.06 -4.73
N LEU A 76 -1.02 -9.21 -5.39
CA LEU A 76 -2.43 -9.49 -5.69
C LEU A 76 -2.60 -10.65 -6.69
N GLY A 77 -1.58 -10.96 -7.48
CA GLY A 77 -1.66 -11.95 -8.58
C GLY A 77 -2.38 -11.43 -9.84
N GLN A 78 -2.42 -10.12 -10.00
CA GLN A 78 -2.93 -9.45 -11.20
C GLN A 78 -1.86 -9.35 -12.29
N GLU A 79 -0.59 -9.34 -11.89
CA GLU A 79 0.59 -9.42 -12.73
C GLU A 79 1.52 -10.54 -12.23
N PHE A 80 2.42 -11.00 -13.09
CA PHE A 80 3.40 -12.03 -12.75
C PHE A 80 4.82 -11.52 -12.95
N PRO A 81 5.78 -11.93 -12.13
CA PRO A 81 7.15 -11.52 -12.27
C PRO A 81 7.77 -12.12 -13.55
N THR A 82 8.70 -11.36 -14.18
CA THR A 82 9.52 -11.86 -15.30
C THR A 82 10.59 -12.83 -14.80
N SER A 83 11.08 -12.61 -13.56
CA SER A 83 12.02 -13.49 -12.85
C SER A 83 11.67 -13.57 -11.38
N GLY A 84 12.13 -14.62 -10.71
CA GLY A 84 11.88 -14.83 -9.28
C GLY A 84 10.48 -15.36 -8.98
N THR A 85 10.10 -15.30 -7.69
CA THR A 85 8.82 -15.83 -7.20
C THR A 85 8.17 -14.90 -6.18
N VAL A 86 6.83 -14.87 -6.20
CA VAL A 86 6.01 -14.17 -5.20
C VAL A 86 5.15 -15.20 -4.49
N GLU A 87 5.18 -15.18 -3.16
CA GLU A 87 4.40 -16.08 -2.31
C GLU A 87 3.55 -15.27 -1.32
N VAL A 88 2.33 -15.75 -1.08
CA VAL A 88 1.44 -15.28 -0.02
C VAL A 88 1.03 -16.48 0.80
N ASP A 89 1.18 -16.41 2.14
CA ASP A 89 0.92 -17.54 3.04
C ASP A 89 1.70 -18.79 2.61
N SER A 90 2.99 -18.64 2.27
CA SER A 90 3.88 -19.71 1.80
C SER A 90 3.38 -20.44 0.53
N LYS A 91 2.49 -19.83 -0.23
CA LYS A 91 1.96 -20.38 -1.49
C LYS A 91 2.29 -19.44 -2.65
N PRO A 92 2.84 -19.97 -3.76
CA PRO A 92 3.15 -19.14 -4.92
C PRO A 92 1.88 -18.52 -5.51
N VAL A 93 1.96 -17.24 -5.84
CA VAL A 93 0.88 -16.47 -6.45
C VAL A 93 0.83 -16.83 -7.94
N LYS A 94 -0.24 -17.51 -8.37
CA LYS A 94 -0.45 -17.95 -9.77
C LYS A 94 -1.71 -17.35 -10.42
N ARG A 95 -2.50 -16.61 -9.66
CA ARG A 95 -3.74 -15.95 -10.06
C ARG A 95 -4.13 -14.94 -9.01
N ILE A 96 -5.15 -14.12 -9.27
CA ILE A 96 -5.70 -13.21 -8.28
C ILE A 96 -6.01 -13.97 -6.99
N ASP A 97 -5.40 -13.53 -5.90
CA ASP A 97 -5.48 -14.19 -4.61
C ASP A 97 -6.63 -13.60 -3.79
N SER A 98 -7.64 -14.43 -3.52
CA SER A 98 -8.82 -14.04 -2.73
C SER A 98 -8.51 -13.74 -1.25
N ARG A 99 -7.30 -14.06 -0.77
CA ARG A 99 -6.82 -13.69 0.57
C ARG A 99 -6.39 -12.23 0.64
N CYS A 100 -6.17 -11.57 -0.51
CA CYS A 100 -5.81 -10.18 -0.59
C CYS A 100 -7.05 -9.30 -0.77
N GLY A 101 -7.28 -8.37 0.18
CA GLY A 101 -8.15 -7.22 -0.02
C GLY A 101 -7.36 -6.14 -0.77
N TYR A 102 -7.98 -5.44 -1.69
CA TYR A 102 -7.32 -4.40 -2.47
C TYR A 102 -8.11 -3.09 -2.45
N VAL A 103 -7.44 -2.01 -2.10
CA VAL A 103 -7.95 -0.64 -2.17
C VAL A 103 -7.16 0.11 -3.24
N PRO A 104 -7.74 0.33 -4.43
CA PRO A 104 -7.05 1.02 -5.53
C PRO A 104 -6.96 2.53 -5.30
N GLN A 105 -6.06 3.19 -6.01
CA GLN A 105 -5.90 4.65 -6.01
C GLN A 105 -7.18 5.38 -6.43
N LYS A 106 -7.85 4.88 -7.47
CA LYS A 106 -9.18 5.34 -7.87
C LYS A 106 -10.21 4.32 -7.39
N TYR A 107 -11.08 4.74 -6.50
CA TYR A 107 -12.15 3.90 -5.95
C TYR A 107 -12.99 3.27 -7.07
N SER A 108 -13.16 1.96 -6.99
CA SER A 108 -13.97 1.17 -7.94
C SER A 108 -15.25 0.71 -7.27
N LEU A 109 -16.19 1.64 -7.06
CA LEU A 109 -17.50 1.32 -6.52
C LEU A 109 -18.45 1.00 -7.68
N PHE A 110 -19.35 0.03 -7.47
CA PHE A 110 -20.41 -0.29 -8.41
C PHE A 110 -21.42 0.85 -8.44
N PRO A 111 -21.62 1.53 -9.58
CA PRO A 111 -22.44 2.73 -9.66
C PRO A 111 -23.93 2.44 -9.49
N ASP A 112 -24.37 1.22 -9.77
CA ASP A 112 -25.74 0.70 -9.67
C ASP A 112 -26.10 0.21 -8.26
N ARG A 113 -25.16 0.25 -7.30
CA ARG A 113 -25.35 -0.20 -5.93
C ARG A 113 -25.27 0.95 -4.95
N THR A 114 -26.07 0.87 -3.89
CA THR A 114 -25.94 1.81 -2.76
C THR A 114 -24.61 1.62 -2.05
N VAL A 115 -24.23 2.55 -1.18
CA VAL A 115 -23.05 2.44 -0.29
C VAL A 115 -23.05 1.12 0.44
N LEU A 116 -24.15 0.79 1.12
CA LEU A 116 -24.27 -0.47 1.85
C LEU A 116 -24.21 -1.68 0.93
N GLY A 117 -24.82 -1.58 -0.26
CA GLY A 117 -24.77 -2.64 -1.27
C GLY A 117 -23.36 -2.89 -1.84
N ASN A 118 -22.56 -1.85 -1.98
CA ASN A 118 -21.16 -1.95 -2.38
C ASN A 118 -20.34 -2.74 -1.33
N VAL A 119 -20.44 -2.33 -0.07
CA VAL A 119 -19.68 -2.96 1.01
C VAL A 119 -20.06 -4.43 1.20
N MET A 120 -21.35 -4.76 1.10
CA MET A 120 -21.84 -6.14 1.26
C MET A 120 -21.55 -7.06 0.07
N TYR A 121 -21.20 -6.52 -1.09
CA TYR A 121 -21.12 -7.27 -2.36
C TYR A 121 -20.15 -8.46 -2.30
N GLY A 122 -18.94 -8.24 -1.80
CA GLY A 122 -17.90 -9.27 -1.71
C GLY A 122 -18.35 -10.48 -0.86
N PRO A 123 -18.70 -10.28 0.41
CA PRO A 123 -19.15 -11.37 1.30
C PRO A 123 -20.44 -12.05 0.82
N GLU A 124 -21.38 -11.32 0.22
CA GLU A 124 -22.61 -11.92 -0.35
C GLU A 124 -22.26 -12.91 -1.48
N ASN A 125 -21.30 -12.56 -2.35
CA ASN A 125 -20.89 -13.44 -3.44
C ASN A 125 -20.03 -14.61 -2.99
N ALA A 126 -19.16 -14.40 -2.03
CA ALA A 126 -18.31 -15.46 -1.49
C ALA A 126 -19.12 -16.59 -0.82
N ASN A 127 -20.24 -16.25 -0.17
CA ASN A 127 -21.04 -17.19 0.61
C ASN A 127 -22.30 -17.70 -0.09
N SER A 128 -22.62 -17.28 -1.33
CA SER A 128 -23.86 -17.69 -1.98
C SER A 128 -23.64 -18.27 -3.37
N ARG A 129 -23.78 -19.60 -3.49
CA ARG A 129 -24.19 -20.22 -4.74
C ARG A 129 -25.64 -19.81 -5.04
N PHE A 130 -25.99 -19.60 -6.30
CA PHE A 130 -27.29 -19.07 -6.76
C PHE A 130 -28.53 -19.68 -6.07
N LEU A 131 -28.58 -20.99 -5.91
CA LEU A 131 -29.64 -21.70 -5.20
C LEU A 131 -29.62 -21.56 -3.66
N GLY A 132 -28.48 -21.15 -3.08
CA GLY A 132 -28.35 -20.94 -1.63
C GLY A 132 -29.09 -19.69 -1.14
N ARG A 133 -29.36 -18.72 -2.04
CA ARG A 133 -30.04 -17.45 -1.73
C ARG A 133 -31.51 -17.61 -1.32
N LEU A 134 -32.12 -18.72 -1.66
CA LEU A 134 -33.52 -19.04 -1.33
C LEU A 134 -33.67 -19.66 0.09
N ARG A 135 -32.58 -20.01 0.77
CA ARG A 135 -32.64 -20.64 2.09
C ARG A 135 -32.89 -19.62 3.20
N PRO A 136 -33.69 -19.95 4.24
CA PRO A 136 -33.90 -19.07 5.40
C PRO A 136 -32.60 -18.66 6.10
N SER A 137 -31.56 -19.54 6.08
CA SER A 137 -30.23 -19.24 6.61
C SER A 137 -29.54 -18.07 5.91
N TYR A 138 -29.79 -17.88 4.60
CA TYR A 138 -29.26 -16.76 3.85
C TYR A 138 -29.82 -15.39 4.32
N PHE A 139 -31.09 -15.34 4.67
CA PHE A 139 -31.68 -14.10 5.17
C PHE A 139 -31.11 -13.70 6.54
N ARG A 140 -30.85 -14.68 7.41
CA ARG A 140 -30.16 -14.45 8.70
C ARG A 140 -28.72 -13.98 8.48
N PHE A 141 -27.98 -14.67 7.61
CA PHE A 141 -26.62 -14.26 7.21
C PHE A 141 -26.61 -12.83 6.67
N ARG A 142 -27.49 -12.51 5.70
CA ARG A 142 -27.56 -11.18 5.10
C ARG A 142 -27.90 -10.09 6.10
N ARG A 143 -28.77 -10.38 7.09
CA ARG A 143 -29.09 -9.43 8.17
C ARG A 143 -27.88 -9.18 9.06
N ALA A 144 -27.16 -10.20 9.45
CA ALA A 144 -25.92 -10.08 10.24
C ALA A 144 -24.85 -9.29 9.46
N LEU A 145 -24.62 -9.64 8.20
CA LEU A 145 -23.70 -8.95 7.30
C LEU A 145 -24.04 -7.46 7.14
N ARG A 146 -25.33 -7.13 7.03
CA ARG A 146 -25.79 -5.73 6.94
C ARG A 146 -25.45 -4.94 8.20
N ASN A 147 -25.62 -5.53 9.37
CA ASN A 147 -25.27 -4.87 10.64
C ASN A 147 -23.74 -4.67 10.74
N GLU A 148 -22.97 -5.66 10.35
CA GLU A 148 -21.51 -5.57 10.33
C GLU A 148 -21.01 -4.51 9.33
N ALA A 149 -21.57 -4.49 8.11
CA ALA A 149 -21.25 -3.49 7.09
C ALA A 149 -21.56 -2.06 7.57
N ARG A 150 -22.69 -1.87 8.28
CA ARG A 150 -23.02 -0.59 8.93
C ARG A 150 -21.98 -0.18 9.94
N GLY A 151 -21.57 -1.11 10.81
CA GLY A 151 -20.54 -0.86 11.81
C GLY A 151 -19.21 -0.41 11.19
N TYR A 152 -18.75 -1.05 10.10
CA TYR A 152 -17.56 -0.59 9.37
C TYR A 152 -17.74 0.78 8.74
N LEU A 153 -18.90 1.05 8.11
CA LEU A 153 -19.19 2.36 7.51
C LEU A 153 -19.22 3.48 8.55
N GLU A 154 -19.84 3.25 9.72
CA GLU A 154 -19.88 4.20 10.84
C GLU A 154 -18.49 4.46 11.40
N ARG A 155 -17.67 3.41 11.56
CA ARG A 155 -16.26 3.52 11.97
C ARG A 155 -15.43 4.29 10.95
N MET A 156 -15.78 4.23 9.66
CA MET A 156 -15.19 5.06 8.61
C MET A 156 -15.81 6.48 8.57
N GLY A 157 -16.63 6.86 9.54
CA GLY A 157 -17.22 8.20 9.67
C GLY A 157 -18.35 8.50 8.68
N LEU A 158 -18.98 7.49 8.09
CA LEU A 158 -20.21 7.67 7.29
C LEU A 158 -21.43 7.65 8.21
N ARG A 159 -22.38 8.54 7.93
CA ARG A 159 -23.61 8.62 8.71
C ARG A 159 -24.63 7.60 8.21
N PRO A 160 -25.58 7.13 9.05
CA PRO A 160 -26.61 6.18 8.66
C PRO A 160 -27.42 6.59 7.41
N GLN A 161 -27.67 7.89 7.25
CA GLN A 161 -28.37 8.43 6.08
C GLN A 161 -27.61 8.30 4.77
N ASP A 162 -26.27 8.18 4.81
CA ASP A 162 -25.43 8.07 3.63
C ASP A 162 -25.38 6.63 3.10
N MET A 163 -25.80 5.63 3.89
CA MET A 163 -25.70 4.21 3.54
C MET A 163 -26.61 3.77 2.39
N ASN A 164 -27.70 4.52 2.15
CA ASN A 164 -28.63 4.27 1.05
C ASN A 164 -28.34 5.10 -0.20
N LYS A 165 -27.34 5.99 -0.15
CA LYS A 165 -26.88 6.77 -1.29
C LYS A 165 -26.15 5.91 -2.31
N TYR A 166 -26.12 6.37 -3.55
CA TYR A 166 -25.31 5.80 -4.63
C TYR A 166 -23.95 6.51 -4.71
N PRO A 167 -22.91 5.90 -5.31
CA PRO A 167 -21.58 6.50 -5.41
C PRO A 167 -21.56 7.92 -5.98
N HIS A 168 -22.34 8.21 -7.00
CA HIS A 168 -22.41 9.54 -7.61
C HIS A 168 -22.98 10.65 -6.68
N GLN A 169 -23.60 10.27 -5.56
CA GLN A 169 -24.14 11.19 -4.55
C GLN A 169 -23.16 11.45 -3.40
N LEU A 170 -21.95 10.90 -3.48
CA LEU A 170 -20.90 10.98 -2.46
C LEU A 170 -19.76 11.88 -2.92
N SER A 171 -19.10 12.58 -1.96
CA SER A 171 -17.81 13.19 -2.22
C SER A 171 -16.73 12.11 -2.47
N GLY A 172 -15.62 12.49 -3.12
CA GLY A 172 -14.51 11.57 -3.34
C GLY A 172 -13.97 10.93 -2.06
N GLY A 173 -13.87 11.73 -0.98
CA GLY A 173 -13.45 11.22 0.33
C GLY A 173 -14.46 10.23 0.93
N MET A 174 -15.75 10.43 0.75
CA MET A 174 -16.75 9.45 1.17
C MET A 174 -16.67 8.16 0.36
N GLN A 175 -16.47 8.26 -0.95
CA GLN A 175 -16.29 7.08 -1.81
C GLN A 175 -15.06 6.26 -1.40
N GLN A 176 -13.95 6.94 -1.04
CA GLN A 176 -12.75 6.28 -0.54
C GLN A 176 -12.99 5.53 0.78
N ARG A 177 -13.74 6.13 1.71
CA ARG A 177 -14.16 5.49 2.97
C ARG A 177 -14.98 4.23 2.72
N VAL A 178 -15.88 4.27 1.72
CA VAL A 178 -16.68 3.09 1.30
C VAL A 178 -15.78 2.01 0.71
N ALA A 179 -14.81 2.36 -0.15
CA ALA A 179 -13.88 1.40 -0.74
C ALA A 179 -13.01 0.70 0.32
N ILE A 180 -12.54 1.44 1.33
CA ILE A 180 -11.80 0.86 2.45
C ILE A 180 -12.70 -0.06 3.29
N ALA A 181 -13.92 0.37 3.63
CA ALA A 181 -14.89 -0.46 4.35
C ALA A 181 -15.24 -1.74 3.58
N GLN A 182 -15.37 -1.66 2.25
CA GLN A 182 -15.60 -2.80 1.37
C GLN A 182 -14.46 -3.83 1.45
N ALA A 183 -13.20 -3.37 1.41
CA ALA A 183 -12.04 -4.25 1.51
C ALA A 183 -11.94 -4.90 2.91
N LEU A 184 -12.17 -4.11 3.97
CA LEU A 184 -12.07 -4.57 5.36
C LEU A 184 -13.17 -5.55 5.77
N LEU A 185 -14.40 -5.40 5.24
CA LEU A 185 -15.51 -6.31 5.56
C LEU A 185 -15.24 -7.76 5.14
N MET A 186 -14.39 -7.97 4.12
CA MET A 186 -13.94 -9.30 3.73
C MET A 186 -12.99 -9.94 4.75
N ARG A 187 -12.49 -9.18 5.73
CA ARG A 187 -11.49 -9.60 6.73
C ARG A 187 -10.30 -10.31 6.08
N PRO A 188 -9.68 -9.68 5.07
CA PRO A 188 -8.57 -10.32 4.37
C PRO A 188 -7.35 -10.43 5.30
N PRO A 189 -6.60 -11.54 5.29
CA PRO A 189 -5.32 -11.62 6.01
C PRO A 189 -4.28 -10.63 5.47
N VAL A 190 -4.37 -10.27 4.19
CA VAL A 190 -3.51 -9.26 3.54
C VAL A 190 -4.37 -8.14 2.98
N LEU A 191 -4.04 -6.89 3.31
CA LEU A 191 -4.67 -5.68 2.77
C LEU A 191 -3.66 -4.88 1.96
N LEU A 192 -3.91 -4.74 0.67
CA LEU A 192 -3.10 -3.98 -0.27
C LEU A 192 -3.77 -2.62 -0.52
N MET A 193 -3.02 -1.51 -0.35
CA MET A 193 -3.56 -0.16 -0.50
C MET A 193 -2.66 0.66 -1.42
N ASP A 194 -3.21 1.09 -2.56
CA ASP A 194 -2.48 1.88 -3.56
C ASP A 194 -2.89 3.35 -3.46
N GLU A 195 -2.01 4.20 -2.91
CA GLU A 195 -2.21 5.65 -2.75
C GLU A 195 -3.60 6.05 -2.21
N ALA A 196 -4.13 5.28 -1.28
CA ALA A 196 -5.52 5.36 -0.83
C ALA A 196 -5.95 6.71 -0.22
N PHE A 197 -5.01 7.61 0.08
CA PHE A 197 -5.30 8.92 0.68
C PHE A 197 -4.94 10.10 -0.21
N SER A 198 -4.40 9.87 -1.42
CA SER A 198 -3.83 10.91 -2.28
C SER A 198 -4.86 11.97 -2.72
N ALA A 199 -6.10 11.57 -2.93
CA ALA A 199 -7.19 12.44 -3.42
C ALA A 199 -8.00 13.13 -2.31
N LEU A 200 -7.57 13.03 -1.03
CA LEU A 200 -8.31 13.55 0.11
C LEU A 200 -7.77 14.90 0.58
N ASP A 201 -8.67 15.76 1.06
CA ASP A 201 -8.29 16.97 1.79
C ASP A 201 -7.59 16.60 3.12
N PRO A 202 -6.76 17.51 3.69
CA PRO A 202 -5.94 17.19 4.86
C PRO A 202 -6.75 16.74 6.07
N SER A 203 -7.90 17.32 6.33
CA SER A 203 -8.71 17.00 7.51
C SER A 203 -9.37 15.62 7.39
N THR A 204 -9.94 15.33 6.23
CA THR A 204 -10.53 14.02 5.91
C THR A 204 -9.46 12.93 5.93
N ARG A 205 -8.27 13.22 5.38
CA ARG A 205 -7.11 12.31 5.36
C ARG A 205 -6.70 11.92 6.77
N SER A 206 -6.44 12.88 7.66
CA SER A 206 -6.01 12.63 9.04
C SER A 206 -7.02 11.78 9.80
N SER A 207 -8.31 12.12 9.69
CA SER A 207 -9.39 11.36 10.33
C SER A 207 -9.46 9.91 9.82
N LEU A 208 -9.28 9.70 8.50
CA LEU A 208 -9.34 8.37 7.92
C LEU A 208 -8.12 7.52 8.27
N GLN A 209 -6.95 8.13 8.34
CA GLN A 209 -5.71 7.47 8.77
C GLN A 209 -5.81 6.98 10.23
N GLU A 210 -6.36 7.80 11.12
CA GLU A 210 -6.60 7.42 12.52
C GLU A 210 -7.59 6.23 12.62
N GLN A 211 -8.70 6.30 11.88
CA GLN A 211 -9.71 5.23 11.83
C GLN A 211 -9.13 3.92 11.28
N LEU A 212 -8.36 3.99 10.18
CA LEU A 212 -7.69 2.82 9.62
C LEU A 212 -6.70 2.21 10.60
N HIS A 213 -5.87 3.06 11.25
CA HIS A 213 -4.91 2.59 12.23
C HIS A 213 -5.59 1.91 13.42
N ALA A 214 -6.72 2.44 13.92
CA ALA A 214 -7.50 1.84 15.00
C ALA A 214 -8.02 0.44 14.59
N ILE A 215 -8.59 0.30 13.38
CA ILE A 215 -9.07 -0.99 12.86
C ILE A 215 -7.91 -1.98 12.68
N TRP A 216 -6.78 -1.51 12.12
CA TRP A 216 -5.60 -2.36 11.97
C TRP A 216 -5.09 -2.83 13.34
N HIS A 217 -5.08 -1.97 14.35
CA HIS A 217 -4.62 -2.34 15.69
C HIS A 217 -5.49 -3.41 16.35
N GLU A 218 -6.80 -3.44 16.06
CA GLU A 218 -7.73 -4.45 16.56
C GLU A 218 -7.61 -5.81 15.85
N SER A 219 -7.55 -5.80 14.52
CA SER A 219 -7.68 -7.01 13.70
C SER A 219 -6.35 -7.54 13.15
N ARG A 220 -5.30 -6.70 13.15
CA ARG A 220 -3.93 -7.04 12.74
C ARG A 220 -3.81 -7.73 11.38
N PRO A 221 -4.50 -7.30 10.32
CA PRO A 221 -4.18 -7.79 9.00
C PRO A 221 -2.76 -7.35 8.62
N THR A 222 -2.11 -8.11 7.76
CA THR A 222 -0.86 -7.67 7.11
C THR A 222 -1.21 -6.59 6.09
N VAL A 223 -0.64 -5.40 6.22
CA VAL A 223 -0.93 -4.27 5.33
C VAL A 223 0.28 -3.93 4.49
N VAL A 224 0.10 -3.83 3.17
CA VAL A 224 1.08 -3.24 2.26
C VAL A 224 0.47 -1.95 1.71
N PHE A 225 0.98 -0.82 2.18
CA PHE A 225 0.50 0.51 1.85
C PHE A 225 1.50 1.24 0.97
N VAL A 226 1.10 1.55 -0.24
CA VAL A 226 1.91 2.33 -1.19
C VAL A 226 1.52 3.80 -1.13
N THR A 227 2.51 4.67 -1.02
CA THR A 227 2.33 6.13 -1.03
C THR A 227 3.57 6.83 -1.61
N HIS A 228 3.40 8.06 -2.06
CA HIS A 228 4.49 8.99 -2.36
C HIS A 228 4.69 10.04 -1.25
N ASN A 229 3.88 9.98 -0.18
CA ASN A 229 3.92 10.91 0.94
C ASN A 229 4.70 10.31 2.11
N THR A 230 5.87 10.87 2.42
CA THR A 230 6.75 10.41 3.50
C THR A 230 6.06 10.46 4.87
N GLN A 231 5.28 11.50 5.13
CA GLN A 231 4.58 11.66 6.40
C GLN A 231 3.54 10.54 6.62
N GLU A 232 2.78 10.18 5.58
CA GLU A 232 1.83 9.07 5.64
C GLU A 232 2.52 7.73 5.90
N ALA A 233 3.62 7.49 5.19
CA ALA A 233 4.39 6.26 5.34
C ALA A 233 4.90 6.07 6.78
N LEU A 234 5.47 7.12 7.36
CA LEU A 234 6.02 7.10 8.72
C LEU A 234 4.94 7.09 9.81
N LEU A 235 3.77 7.71 9.55
CA LEU A 235 2.69 7.77 10.51
C LEU A 235 1.98 6.43 10.69
N LEU A 236 1.69 5.75 9.57
CA LEU A 236 0.90 4.53 9.55
C LEU A 236 1.75 3.27 9.67
N GLY A 237 2.92 3.25 9.02
CA GLY A 237 3.75 2.07 8.93
C GLY A 237 4.38 1.64 10.26
N THR A 238 4.65 0.34 10.39
CA THR A 238 5.57 -0.23 11.36
C THR A 238 6.95 -0.42 10.75
N ARG A 239 7.00 -0.55 9.41
CA ARG A 239 8.21 -0.72 8.60
C ARG A 239 8.09 0.13 7.34
N LEU A 240 9.19 0.74 6.94
CA LEU A 240 9.31 1.56 5.74
C LEU A 240 10.24 0.90 4.73
N ILE A 241 9.77 0.79 3.49
CA ILE A 241 10.56 0.39 2.34
C ILE A 241 10.58 1.56 1.37
N LEU A 242 11.77 2.05 1.04
CA LEU A 242 11.95 3.08 0.02
C LEU A 242 12.37 2.42 -1.29
N LEU A 243 11.55 2.59 -2.34
CA LEU A 243 11.85 2.13 -3.68
C LEU A 243 12.39 3.27 -4.54
N GLY A 244 13.53 3.02 -5.18
CA GLY A 244 14.07 3.85 -6.26
C GLY A 244 13.66 3.34 -7.64
N ARG A 245 13.88 4.14 -8.67
CA ARG A 245 13.76 3.68 -10.06
C ARG A 245 14.92 2.74 -10.39
N HIS A 246 14.66 1.76 -11.24
CA HIS A 246 15.74 0.92 -11.78
C HIS A 246 16.55 1.69 -12.82
N HIS A 247 17.89 1.59 -12.76
CA HIS A 247 18.83 2.16 -13.72
C HIS A 247 19.74 1.05 -14.23
N GLU A 248 19.77 0.88 -15.54
CA GLU A 248 20.62 -0.11 -16.19
C GLU A 248 22.11 0.21 -16.05
N GLU A 249 22.45 1.50 -16.00
CA GLU A 249 23.84 1.99 -15.91
C GLU A 249 24.42 1.92 -14.48
N GLN A 250 23.60 1.83 -13.47
CA GLN A 250 24.06 1.69 -12.09
C GLN A 250 24.16 0.21 -11.73
N ALA A 251 25.29 -0.20 -11.18
CA ALA A 251 25.54 -1.56 -10.66
C ALA A 251 24.59 -1.97 -9.50
N GLN A 252 23.55 -1.19 -9.25
CA GLN A 252 22.51 -1.49 -8.26
C GLN A 252 21.59 -2.60 -8.79
N LYS A 253 21.81 -3.81 -8.28
CA LYS A 253 21.01 -5.00 -8.61
C LYS A 253 19.59 -4.99 -8.04
N ASN A 254 19.22 -3.99 -7.24
CA ASN A 254 17.97 -3.98 -6.46
C ASN A 254 17.39 -2.56 -6.39
N ASN A 255 16.07 -2.44 -6.57
CA ASN A 255 15.36 -1.17 -6.45
C ASN A 255 15.13 -0.71 -5.00
N VAL A 256 15.36 -1.56 -3.99
CA VAL A 256 15.16 -1.18 -2.58
C VAL A 256 16.33 -0.33 -2.11
N LEU A 257 16.08 0.93 -1.82
CA LEU A 257 17.07 1.90 -1.33
C LEU A 257 17.18 1.89 0.20
N LEU A 258 16.07 1.60 0.88
CA LEU A 258 15.98 1.55 2.33
C LEU A 258 14.93 0.53 2.74
N ASP A 259 15.23 -0.25 3.76
CA ASP A 259 14.30 -1.14 4.45
C ASP A 259 14.58 -1.03 5.95
N MET A 260 13.62 -0.48 6.70
CA MET A 260 13.82 -0.21 8.13
C MET A 260 12.53 -0.30 8.93
N GLU A 261 12.63 -0.70 10.19
CA GLU A 261 11.55 -0.52 11.16
C GLU A 261 11.36 0.97 11.46
N ILE A 262 10.11 1.38 11.68
CA ILE A 262 9.78 2.76 12.07
C ILE A 262 9.73 2.83 13.60
N PRO A 263 10.73 3.44 14.27
CA PRO A 263 10.82 3.46 15.73
C PRO A 263 9.59 4.11 16.39
N THR A 264 9.06 5.17 15.78
CA THR A 264 7.90 5.91 16.28
C THR A 264 6.59 5.11 16.22
N SER A 265 6.57 3.97 15.51
CA SER A 265 5.41 3.06 15.45
C SER A 265 5.01 2.51 16.83
N ARG A 266 5.93 2.50 17.79
CA ARG A 266 5.71 2.07 19.18
C ARG A 266 5.00 3.12 20.03
N LEU A 267 4.97 4.38 19.56
CA LEU A 267 4.25 5.47 20.24
C LEU A 267 2.73 5.37 19.95
N PRO A 268 1.89 5.89 20.88
CA PRO A 268 0.47 6.11 20.58
C PRO A 268 0.30 6.93 19.30
N PHE A 269 -0.65 6.57 18.43
CA PHE A 269 -0.84 7.19 17.12
C PHE A 269 -0.90 8.71 17.17
N SER A 270 -1.65 9.27 18.14
CA SER A 270 -1.80 10.73 18.34
C SER A 270 -0.50 11.46 18.72
N ARG A 271 0.51 10.76 19.21
CA ARG A 271 1.81 11.35 19.60
C ARG A 271 2.89 11.21 18.54
N ARG A 272 2.72 10.33 17.56
CA ARG A 272 3.77 10.03 16.56
C ARG A 272 4.23 11.28 15.84
N GLN A 273 3.30 12.07 15.27
CA GLN A 273 3.62 13.25 14.46
C GLN A 273 4.28 14.37 15.25
N HIS A 274 4.13 14.39 16.58
CA HIS A 274 4.64 15.45 17.46
C HIS A 274 5.97 15.06 18.12
N SER A 275 6.47 13.85 17.86
CA SER A 275 7.73 13.41 18.46
C SER A 275 8.93 13.97 17.68
N PRO A 276 10.03 14.36 18.36
CA PRO A 276 11.26 14.79 17.72
C PRO A 276 11.80 13.74 16.74
N GLU A 277 11.75 12.46 17.13
CA GLU A 277 12.24 11.33 16.33
C GLU A 277 11.46 11.20 15.01
N PHE A 278 10.18 11.54 15.01
CA PHE A 278 9.38 11.54 13.76
C PHE A 278 9.87 12.61 12.80
N HIS A 279 10.18 13.81 13.28
CA HIS A 279 10.66 14.90 12.45
C HIS A 279 12.05 14.62 11.89
N GLU A 280 12.96 14.08 12.70
CA GLU A 280 14.30 13.68 12.24
C GLU A 280 14.22 12.58 11.17
N LEU A 281 13.40 11.57 11.41
CA LEU A 281 13.20 10.47 10.47
C LEU A 281 12.56 10.95 9.17
N HIS A 282 11.57 11.85 9.26
CA HIS A 282 10.91 12.45 8.11
C HIS A 282 11.92 13.19 7.21
N GLU A 283 12.77 14.04 7.80
CA GLU A 283 13.80 14.77 7.06
C GLU A 283 14.86 13.83 6.46
N TYR A 284 15.29 12.82 7.20
CA TYR A 284 16.23 11.80 6.71
C TYR A 284 15.69 11.07 5.47
N VAL A 285 14.47 10.52 5.57
CA VAL A 285 13.84 9.77 4.46
C VAL A 285 13.60 10.68 3.25
N LYS A 286 13.16 11.92 3.49
CA LYS A 286 12.94 12.91 2.43
C LYS A 286 14.24 13.26 1.69
N GLN A 287 15.35 13.45 2.40
CA GLN A 287 16.66 13.68 1.80
C GLN A 287 17.14 12.48 0.97
N LEU A 288 16.92 11.26 1.46
CA LEU A 288 17.29 10.04 0.75
C LEU A 288 16.47 9.87 -0.54
N ALA A 289 15.16 10.10 -0.47
CA ALA A 289 14.28 10.08 -1.63
C ALA A 289 14.68 11.16 -2.66
N TYR A 290 15.01 12.38 -2.20
CA TYR A 290 15.46 13.46 -3.08
C TYR A 290 16.79 13.14 -3.76
N LYS A 291 17.77 12.59 -3.07
CA LYS A 291 19.06 12.19 -3.67
C LYS A 291 18.87 11.14 -4.77
N SER A 292 17.96 10.20 -4.59
CA SER A 292 17.67 9.23 -5.63
C SER A 292 17.02 9.86 -6.87
N SER A 293 16.27 10.95 -6.69
CA SER A 293 15.61 11.71 -7.77
C SER A 293 16.55 12.65 -8.53
N SER A 294 17.50 13.28 -7.83
CA SER A 294 18.42 14.24 -8.45
C SER A 294 19.45 13.55 -9.34
N MET A 295 19.87 12.34 -9.02
CA MET A 295 20.70 11.51 -9.91
C MET A 295 20.00 11.21 -11.25
N HIS A 296 18.68 11.39 -11.35
CA HIS A 296 17.91 11.20 -12.58
C HIS A 296 17.94 12.40 -13.53
N ARG A 297 18.02 13.62 -13.01
CA ARG A 297 17.98 14.84 -13.84
C ARG A 297 19.27 15.09 -14.57
N ASP A 298 20.40 14.68 -14.00
CA ASP A 298 21.72 14.88 -14.61
C ASP A 298 22.01 13.86 -15.73
N GLY A 299 21.41 12.64 -15.67
CA GLY A 299 21.52 11.64 -16.74
C GLY A 299 20.72 11.96 -18.01
N ASP A 300 19.54 12.59 -17.86
CA ASP A 300 18.68 12.95 -19.01
C ASP A 300 19.20 14.19 -19.80
N LEU A 301 20.05 15.02 -19.20
CA LEU A 301 20.60 16.20 -19.85
C LEU A 301 21.78 15.90 -20.79
N THR A 302 22.32 14.69 -20.78
CA THR A 302 23.45 14.27 -21.63
C THR A 302 23.05 13.62 -22.95
N GLN A 303 21.75 13.43 -23.23
CA GLN A 303 21.23 12.87 -24.48
C GLN A 303 20.44 13.89 -25.30
N SER A 304 20.95 15.10 -25.49
CA SER A 304 20.45 15.98 -26.53
C SER A 304 21.14 15.61 -27.87
N PRO A 305 20.39 15.23 -28.90
CA PRO A 305 21.01 14.98 -30.20
C PRO A 305 21.53 16.31 -30.78
N THR A 306 22.83 16.40 -30.97
CA THR A 306 23.47 17.38 -31.80
C THR A 306 22.91 17.26 -33.21
N THR A 307 21.96 18.12 -33.56
CA THR A 307 21.56 18.38 -34.94
C THR A 307 22.66 19.23 -35.55
N GLU A 308 23.68 18.61 -36.11
CA GLU A 308 24.54 19.28 -37.09
C GLU A 308 23.73 19.52 -38.38
N GLY A 309 23.42 20.77 -38.57
CA GLY A 309 22.94 21.25 -39.86
C GLY A 309 24.03 21.10 -40.92
N SER A 310 23.72 20.39 -41.97
CA SER A 310 24.44 20.50 -43.24
C SER A 310 23.58 21.24 -44.21
N LEU A 311 23.89 22.50 -44.41
CA LEU A 311 23.57 23.27 -45.60
C LEU A 311 24.29 22.66 -46.82
N ARG A 312 23.52 22.16 -47.79
CA ARG A 312 23.80 22.41 -49.24
C ARG A 312 22.56 22.07 -50.05
#